data_afbc74126f866879bc88ccdc0cb329f7
#
_entry.id   afbc74126f866879bc88ccdc0cb329f7
#
_cell.length_a   1.000
_cell.length_b   1.000
_cell.length_c   1.000
_cell.angle_alpha   90.00
_cell.angle_beta   90.00
_cell.angle_gamma   90.00
#
_symmetry.space_group_name_H-M   'P 1'
#
loop_
_entity.id
_entity.type
_entity.pdbx_description
1 polymer ?
#
loop_
_entity_poly.entity_id
_entity_poly.type
_entity_poly.pdbx_seq_one_letter_code
_entity_poly.pdbx_strand_id
1 'polypeptide(L)'
;MALGGLLGLLFIHFARWSIVRKGDWPDIGQGKERLRHDYMIFCSNFNGTWDQYIDAFSDGLPQGLNLYWYGNLGYPGSIPITPFKNYIRNNQFSTDYYYNATPGATQRDIKSALRVRAALAALAQRHAADHPDSFAAAYRAMLRRVQNDLGSHGPAPVASTDTAAAAMNKLDVLRGIQASLAFSGQPGAPG
;
A
#
# COMPACT_ATOMS: atom_id res chain seq x y z
N MET A 1 -7.56 -19.42 -3.24
CA MET A 1 -6.50 -18.98 -4.18
C MET A 1 -6.48 -17.48 -4.46
N ALA A 2 -7.61 -16.78 -4.61
CA ALA A 2 -7.62 -15.34 -4.91
C ALA A 2 -6.98 -14.42 -3.83
N LEU A 3 -7.21 -14.68 -2.54
CA LEU A 3 -6.61 -13.89 -1.46
C LEU A 3 -5.09 -14.07 -1.36
N GLY A 4 -4.56 -15.25 -1.65
CA GLY A 4 -3.11 -15.51 -1.61
C GLY A 4 -2.33 -14.74 -2.67
N GLY A 5 -2.93 -14.50 -3.84
CA GLY A 5 -2.35 -13.66 -4.88
C GLY A 5 -2.25 -12.19 -4.48
N LEU A 6 -3.30 -11.67 -3.82
CA LEU A 6 -3.32 -10.28 -3.31
C LEU A 6 -2.21 -10.01 -2.28
N LEU A 7 -1.97 -10.96 -1.38
CA LEU A 7 -0.93 -10.85 -0.36
C LEU A 7 0.49 -10.94 -0.94
N GLY A 8 0.64 -11.51 -2.14
CA GLY A 8 1.90 -11.56 -2.88
C GLY A 8 2.26 -10.25 -3.60
N LEU A 9 1.30 -9.36 -3.79
CA LEU A 9 1.53 -8.06 -4.42
C LEU A 9 2.16 -7.10 -3.40
N LEU A 10 3.46 -6.89 -3.52
CA LEU A 10 4.27 -6.11 -2.56
C LEU A 10 4.01 -4.59 -2.58
N PHE A 11 3.06 -4.12 -3.38
CA PHE A 11 2.71 -2.71 -3.49
C PHE A 11 1.38 -2.35 -2.79
N ILE A 12 0.61 -3.34 -2.32
CA ILE A 12 -0.64 -3.10 -1.59
C ILE A 12 -0.39 -3.18 -0.10
N HIS A 13 -0.68 -2.09 0.62
CA HIS A 13 -0.63 -2.08 2.08
C HIS A 13 -1.88 -2.67 2.69
N PHE A 14 -3.05 -2.18 2.24
CA PHE A 14 -4.36 -2.59 2.73
C PHE A 14 -5.36 -2.61 1.59
N ALA A 15 -6.31 -3.54 1.66
CA ALA A 15 -7.49 -3.58 0.81
C ALA A 15 -8.70 -3.94 1.67
N ARG A 16 -9.81 -3.25 1.45
CA ARG A 16 -11.04 -3.44 2.23
C ARG A 16 -12.26 -3.30 1.34
N TRP A 17 -13.21 -4.20 1.52
CA TRP A 17 -14.54 -4.14 0.94
C TRP A 17 -15.57 -3.91 2.02
N SER A 18 -16.57 -3.08 1.71
CA SER A 18 -17.72 -2.83 2.56
C SER A 18 -18.97 -2.72 1.67
N ILE A 19 -20.08 -3.28 2.13
CA ILE A 19 -21.36 -3.16 1.44
C ILE A 19 -22.24 -2.23 2.26
N VAL A 20 -22.68 -1.15 1.61
CA VAL A 20 -23.68 -0.23 2.16
C VAL A 20 -25.00 -0.50 1.46
N ARG A 21 -25.95 -1.02 2.21
CA ARG A 21 -27.29 -1.30 1.68
C ARG A 21 -28.09 -0.01 1.52
N LYS A 22 -28.99 0.03 0.58
CA LYS A 22 -29.81 1.22 0.26
C LYS A 22 -30.58 1.80 1.46
N GLY A 23 -30.85 1.01 2.49
CA GLY A 23 -31.55 1.44 3.71
C GLY A 23 -30.64 1.78 4.89
N ASP A 24 -29.34 1.53 4.78
CA ASP A 24 -28.37 1.57 5.89
C ASP A 24 -27.43 2.76 5.79
N TRP A 25 -27.76 3.78 4.97
CA TRP A 25 -26.95 4.99 4.91
C TRP A 25 -26.99 5.72 6.25
N PRO A 26 -25.83 6.03 6.87
CA PRO A 26 -25.79 6.63 8.20
C PRO A 26 -26.33 8.06 8.16
N ASP A 27 -27.15 8.40 9.14
CA ASP A 27 -27.52 9.79 9.43
C ASP A 27 -26.45 10.42 10.32
N ILE A 28 -25.72 11.37 9.77
CA ILE A 28 -24.68 12.14 10.46
C ILE A 28 -25.11 13.62 10.61
N GLY A 29 -26.43 13.89 10.62
CA GLY A 29 -27.03 15.20 10.75
C GLY A 29 -27.75 15.71 9.51
N GLN A 30 -27.66 14.98 8.38
CA GLN A 30 -28.37 15.33 7.14
C GLN A 30 -29.80 14.80 7.06
N GLY A 31 -30.22 13.98 8.01
CA GLY A 31 -31.47 13.23 7.97
C GLY A 31 -31.32 11.85 7.31
N LYS A 32 -32.32 11.00 7.51
CA LYS A 32 -32.31 9.62 6.98
C LYS A 32 -32.50 9.62 5.46
N GLU A 33 -31.47 9.18 4.76
CA GLU A 33 -31.47 9.03 3.32
C GLU A 33 -31.71 7.56 2.90
N ARG A 34 -32.38 7.38 1.75
CA ARG A 34 -32.49 6.08 1.08
C ARG A 34 -31.71 6.12 -0.22
N LEU A 35 -30.67 5.32 -0.29
CA LEU A 35 -29.89 5.18 -1.51
C LEU A 35 -30.70 4.49 -2.61
N ARG A 36 -30.40 4.79 -3.87
CA ARG A 36 -31.06 4.17 -5.04
C ARG A 36 -30.68 2.69 -5.16
N HIS A 37 -29.45 2.33 -4.84
CA HIS A 37 -28.87 1.00 -4.96
C HIS A 37 -28.12 0.63 -3.69
N ASP A 38 -27.79 -0.63 -3.54
CA ASP A 38 -26.73 -1.06 -2.64
C ASP A 38 -25.38 -0.69 -3.27
N TYR A 39 -24.43 -0.28 -2.45
CA TYR A 39 -23.10 0.13 -2.91
C TYR A 39 -22.02 -0.77 -2.32
N MET A 40 -21.14 -1.25 -3.17
CA MET A 40 -19.90 -1.87 -2.73
C MET A 40 -18.79 -0.81 -2.71
N ILE A 41 -18.31 -0.49 -1.53
CA ILE A 41 -17.17 0.43 -1.34
C ILE A 41 -15.90 -0.39 -1.27
N PHE A 42 -14.96 -0.10 -2.14
CA PHE A 42 -13.63 -0.67 -2.12
C PHE A 42 -12.61 0.41 -1.80
N CYS A 43 -11.81 0.18 -0.76
CA CYS A 43 -10.71 1.05 -0.38
C CYS A 43 -9.42 0.27 -0.43
N SER A 44 -8.38 0.86 -1.02
CA SER A 44 -7.04 0.28 -1.01
C SER A 44 -5.97 1.35 -0.83
N ASN A 45 -4.88 0.94 -0.17
CA ASN A 45 -3.67 1.74 -0.03
C ASN A 45 -2.54 1.00 -0.74
N PHE A 46 -1.87 1.67 -1.67
CA PHE A 46 -0.87 1.05 -2.52
C PHE A 46 0.31 2.00 -2.77
N ASN A 47 1.42 1.43 -3.21
CA ASN A 47 2.58 2.16 -3.69
C ASN A 47 2.60 2.19 -5.21
N GLY A 48 3.18 3.23 -5.78
CA GLY A 48 3.26 3.40 -7.23
C GLY A 48 2.17 4.29 -7.78
N THR A 49 2.08 4.36 -9.10
CA THR A 49 1.05 5.13 -9.78
C THR A 49 -0.27 4.36 -9.84
N TRP A 50 -1.37 5.08 -10.01
CA TRP A 50 -2.69 4.48 -10.19
C TRP A 50 -2.72 3.51 -11.38
N ASP A 51 -2.10 3.88 -12.51
CA ASP A 51 -2.05 3.05 -13.71
C ASP A 51 -1.31 1.74 -13.45
N GLN A 52 -0.12 1.80 -12.84
CA GLN A 52 0.65 0.61 -12.48
C GLN A 52 -0.13 -0.31 -11.51
N TYR A 53 -0.85 0.30 -10.58
CA TYR A 53 -1.68 -0.43 -9.63
C TYR A 53 -2.81 -1.21 -10.33
N ILE A 54 -3.56 -0.55 -11.22
CA ILE A 54 -4.66 -1.19 -11.94
C ILE A 54 -4.15 -2.23 -12.94
N ASP A 55 -3.05 -1.94 -13.65
CA ASP A 55 -2.43 -2.89 -14.59
C ASP A 55 -2.00 -4.17 -13.87
N ALA A 56 -1.29 -4.04 -12.76
CA ALA A 56 -0.84 -5.18 -11.98
C ALA A 56 -2.00 -6.05 -11.43
N PHE A 57 -3.14 -5.43 -11.10
CA PHE A 57 -4.34 -6.17 -10.73
C PHE A 57 -4.94 -6.94 -11.88
N SER A 58 -5.07 -6.30 -13.03
CA SER A 58 -5.67 -6.90 -14.22
C SER A 58 -4.82 -8.04 -14.77
N ASP A 59 -3.50 -7.88 -14.72
CA ASP A 59 -2.55 -8.91 -15.19
C ASP A 59 -2.41 -10.05 -14.18
N GLY A 60 -2.33 -9.73 -12.90
CA GLY A 60 -2.04 -10.72 -11.86
C GLY A 60 -3.26 -11.47 -11.32
N LEU A 61 -4.44 -10.86 -11.33
CA LEU A 61 -5.62 -11.38 -10.63
C LEU A 61 -6.95 -11.19 -11.40
N PRO A 62 -7.01 -11.43 -12.72
CA PRO A 62 -8.22 -11.11 -13.50
C PRO A 62 -9.46 -11.87 -13.02
N GLN A 63 -9.31 -13.16 -12.69
CA GLN A 63 -10.44 -13.97 -12.19
C GLN A 63 -10.87 -13.50 -10.79
N GLY A 64 -9.93 -13.10 -9.94
CA GLY A 64 -10.24 -12.57 -8.61
C GLY A 64 -11.01 -11.26 -8.70
N LEU A 65 -10.62 -10.36 -9.58
CA LEU A 65 -11.35 -9.12 -9.84
C LEU A 65 -12.77 -9.40 -10.34
N ASN A 66 -12.90 -10.26 -11.33
CA ASN A 66 -14.22 -10.62 -11.88
C ASN A 66 -15.12 -11.23 -10.80
N LEU A 67 -14.60 -12.07 -9.93
CA LEU A 67 -15.38 -12.67 -8.84
C LEU A 67 -15.99 -11.61 -7.91
N TYR A 68 -15.21 -10.55 -7.56
CA TYR A 68 -15.68 -9.53 -6.64
C TYR A 68 -16.59 -8.47 -7.31
N TRP A 69 -16.35 -8.15 -8.57
CA TRP A 69 -17.03 -7.02 -9.25
C TRP A 69 -18.10 -7.44 -10.24
N TYR A 70 -18.23 -8.73 -10.56
CA TYR A 70 -19.17 -9.22 -11.59
C TYR A 70 -20.61 -8.74 -11.40
N GLY A 71 -21.08 -8.65 -10.16
CA GLY A 71 -22.44 -8.21 -9.85
C GLY A 71 -22.67 -6.70 -9.86
N ASN A 72 -21.64 -5.89 -10.10
CA ASN A 72 -21.77 -4.44 -10.10
C ASN A 72 -22.30 -3.91 -11.43
N LEU A 73 -23.17 -2.90 -11.33
CA LEU A 73 -23.78 -2.28 -12.49
C LEU A 73 -22.73 -1.71 -13.45
N GLY A 74 -22.80 -2.13 -14.71
CA GLY A 74 -21.90 -1.65 -15.76
C GLY A 74 -20.47 -2.14 -15.68
N TYR A 75 -20.17 -3.14 -14.85
CA TYR A 75 -18.83 -3.73 -14.79
C TYR A 75 -18.48 -4.43 -16.11
N PRO A 76 -17.41 -4.02 -16.81
CA PRO A 76 -17.06 -4.52 -18.15
C PRO A 76 -16.23 -5.81 -18.16
N GLY A 77 -15.86 -6.31 -16.98
CA GLY A 77 -14.79 -7.28 -16.81
C GLY A 77 -13.43 -6.59 -16.54
N SER A 78 -12.48 -7.35 -16.00
CA SER A 78 -11.12 -6.85 -15.72
C SER A 78 -10.24 -6.80 -16.98
N ILE A 79 -10.61 -7.52 -18.01
CA ILE A 79 -9.96 -7.55 -19.32
C ILE A 79 -11.06 -7.40 -20.40
N PRO A 80 -10.86 -6.55 -21.43
CA PRO A 80 -9.70 -5.70 -21.71
C PRO A 80 -9.48 -4.58 -20.69
N ILE A 81 -8.21 -4.17 -20.51
CA ILE A 81 -7.81 -3.22 -19.45
C ILE A 81 -8.42 -1.82 -19.62
N THR A 82 -8.56 -1.33 -20.85
CA THR A 82 -9.05 0.04 -21.10
C THR A 82 -10.49 0.26 -20.63
N PRO A 83 -11.48 -0.58 -20.98
CA PRO A 83 -12.82 -0.48 -20.43
C PRO A 83 -12.84 -0.59 -18.90
N PHE A 84 -12.02 -1.46 -18.32
CA PHE A 84 -11.89 -1.61 -16.87
C PHE A 84 -11.36 -0.34 -16.20
N LYS A 85 -10.28 0.24 -16.71
CA LYS A 85 -9.74 1.52 -16.22
C LYS A 85 -10.78 2.64 -16.27
N ASN A 86 -11.52 2.73 -17.37
CA ASN A 86 -12.58 3.73 -17.51
C ASN A 86 -13.72 3.50 -16.50
N TYR A 87 -14.10 2.24 -16.28
CA TYR A 87 -15.08 1.89 -15.27
C TYR A 87 -14.63 2.32 -13.86
N ILE A 88 -13.39 2.02 -13.49
CA ILE A 88 -12.83 2.44 -12.19
C ILE A 88 -12.82 3.97 -12.08
N ARG A 89 -12.30 4.68 -13.08
CA ARG A 89 -12.24 6.15 -13.08
C ARG A 89 -13.60 6.81 -12.92
N ASN A 90 -14.63 6.24 -13.51
CA ASN A 90 -15.99 6.76 -13.43
C ASN A 90 -16.70 6.46 -12.09
N ASN A 91 -16.19 5.51 -11.31
CA ASN A 91 -16.79 5.06 -10.06
C ASN A 91 -15.89 5.27 -8.83
N GLN A 92 -14.79 5.99 -8.96
CA GLN A 92 -13.88 6.24 -7.84
C GLN A 92 -14.03 7.67 -7.32
N PHE A 93 -13.67 7.83 -6.05
CA PHE A 93 -13.59 9.11 -5.37
C PHE A 93 -12.17 9.29 -4.83
N SER A 94 -11.66 10.51 -4.92
CA SER A 94 -10.42 10.88 -4.23
C SER A 94 -10.70 11.04 -2.73
N THR A 95 -9.73 10.64 -1.91
CA THR A 95 -9.81 10.89 -0.47
C THR A 95 -9.36 12.32 -0.16
N ASP A 96 -10.09 13.02 0.71
CA ASP A 96 -9.73 14.38 1.14
C ASP A 96 -8.49 14.38 2.03
N TYR A 97 -8.29 13.27 2.77
CA TYR A 97 -7.19 13.12 3.69
C TYR A 97 -6.63 11.71 3.69
N TYR A 98 -5.31 11.60 3.64
CA TYR A 98 -4.58 10.34 3.77
C TYR A 98 -3.54 10.43 4.88
N TYR A 99 -3.72 9.64 5.92
CA TYR A 99 -2.73 9.50 6.99
C TYR A 99 -1.76 8.36 6.66
N ASN A 100 -0.46 8.68 6.70
CA ASN A 100 0.60 7.70 6.57
C ASN A 100 1.49 7.73 7.82
N ALA A 101 1.51 6.65 8.59
CA ALA A 101 2.34 6.51 9.78
C ALA A 101 3.83 6.38 9.46
N THR A 102 4.18 6.00 8.23
CA THR A 102 5.56 5.80 7.76
C THR A 102 5.78 6.56 6.44
N PRO A 103 5.79 7.92 6.47
CA PRO A 103 5.95 8.72 5.26
C PRO A 103 7.20 8.30 4.48
N GLY A 104 7.05 8.14 3.16
CA GLY A 104 8.14 7.74 2.27
C GLY A 104 8.45 6.25 2.23
N ALA A 105 7.92 5.43 3.14
CA ALA A 105 8.16 4.00 3.15
C ALA A 105 7.16 3.23 2.27
N THR A 106 7.67 2.32 1.46
CA THR A 106 6.87 1.34 0.74
C THR A 106 6.52 0.14 1.64
N GLN A 107 5.59 -0.69 1.21
CA GLN A 107 5.32 -1.97 1.88
C GLN A 107 6.58 -2.84 1.95
N ARG A 108 7.42 -2.80 0.92
CA ARG A 108 8.71 -3.51 0.89
C ARG A 108 9.64 -3.01 1.98
N ASP A 109 9.77 -1.69 2.15
CA ASP A 109 10.63 -1.08 3.16
C ASP A 109 10.20 -1.49 4.57
N ILE A 110 8.90 -1.43 4.84
CA ILE A 110 8.34 -1.85 6.14
C ILE A 110 8.63 -3.33 6.41
N LYS A 111 8.43 -4.21 5.43
CA LYS A 111 8.72 -5.65 5.58
C LYS A 111 10.22 -5.89 5.77
N SER A 112 11.09 -5.19 5.06
CA SER A 112 12.54 -5.25 5.22
C SER A 112 12.95 -4.81 6.62
N ALA A 113 12.47 -3.67 7.09
CA ALA A 113 12.76 -3.18 8.44
C ALA A 113 12.29 -4.17 9.53
N LEU A 114 11.12 -4.79 9.35
CA LEU A 114 10.64 -5.81 10.28
C LEU A 114 11.53 -7.05 10.32
N ARG A 115 12.05 -7.51 9.17
CA ARG A 115 13.00 -8.64 9.10
C ARG A 115 14.34 -8.29 9.77
N VAL A 116 14.87 -7.11 9.50
CA VAL A 116 16.10 -6.62 10.16
C VAL A 116 15.92 -6.53 11.67
N ARG A 117 14.81 -5.94 12.13
CA ARG A 117 14.47 -5.87 13.56
C ARG A 117 14.41 -7.24 14.22
N ALA A 118 13.73 -8.21 13.57
CA ALA A 118 13.64 -9.57 14.09
C ALA A 118 15.01 -10.25 14.16
N ALA A 119 15.87 -10.04 13.15
CA ALA A 119 17.22 -10.59 13.13
C ALA A 119 18.12 -10.00 14.23
N LEU A 120 18.02 -8.68 14.46
CA LEU A 120 18.74 -7.99 15.54
C LEU A 120 18.28 -8.46 16.94
N ALA A 121 16.96 -8.58 17.13
CA ALA A 121 16.40 -9.09 18.38
C ALA A 121 16.87 -10.53 18.66
N ALA A 122 16.87 -11.38 17.66
CA ALA A 122 17.37 -12.77 17.79
C ALA A 122 18.88 -12.82 18.08
N LEU A 123 19.67 -11.92 17.48
CA LEU A 123 21.10 -11.80 17.78
C LEU A 123 21.30 -11.38 19.24
N ALA A 124 20.61 -10.32 19.69
CA ALA A 124 20.70 -9.85 21.05
C ALA A 124 20.32 -10.93 22.08
N GLN A 125 19.22 -11.67 21.84
CA GLN A 125 18.78 -12.72 22.75
C GLN A 125 19.77 -13.90 22.86
N ARG A 126 20.41 -14.27 21.74
CA ARG A 126 21.28 -15.48 21.70
C ARG A 126 22.73 -15.21 22.08
N HIS A 127 23.21 -14.01 21.83
CA HIS A 127 24.64 -13.69 21.85
C HIS A 127 24.99 -12.52 22.78
N ALA A 128 24.05 -12.02 23.60
CA ALA A 128 24.31 -10.86 24.48
C ALA A 128 25.45 -11.10 25.49
N ALA A 129 25.65 -12.34 25.91
CA ALA A 129 26.67 -12.74 26.87
C ALA A 129 27.95 -13.33 26.22
N ASP A 130 28.03 -13.33 24.89
CA ASP A 130 29.17 -13.91 24.17
C ASP A 130 30.42 -13.06 24.32
N HIS A 131 31.59 -13.73 24.18
CA HIS A 131 32.85 -13.02 24.01
C HIS A 131 32.79 -12.12 22.74
N PRO A 132 33.44 -10.92 22.76
CA PRO A 132 33.34 -9.98 21.64
C PRO A 132 33.62 -10.55 20.25
N ASP A 133 34.60 -11.44 20.13
CA ASP A 133 34.93 -12.06 18.85
C ASP A 133 33.79 -13.00 18.31
N SER A 134 33.20 -13.77 19.22
CA SER A 134 32.07 -14.64 18.92
C SER A 134 30.83 -13.81 18.52
N PHE A 135 30.56 -12.74 19.27
CA PHE A 135 29.51 -11.78 18.93
C PHE A 135 29.74 -11.15 17.57
N ALA A 136 30.95 -10.68 17.28
CA ALA A 136 31.30 -10.07 15.99
C ALA A 136 31.13 -11.06 14.83
N ALA A 137 31.45 -12.33 15.02
CA ALA A 137 31.18 -13.37 14.00
C ALA A 137 29.70 -13.59 13.77
N ALA A 138 28.91 -13.68 14.84
CA ALA A 138 27.46 -13.84 14.78
C ALA A 138 26.78 -12.60 14.13
N TYR A 139 27.24 -11.41 14.46
CA TYR A 139 26.76 -10.15 13.87
C TYR A 139 27.02 -10.09 12.36
N ARG A 140 28.23 -10.43 11.90
CA ARG A 140 28.56 -10.52 10.48
C ARG A 140 27.69 -11.55 9.74
N ALA A 141 27.42 -12.69 10.37
CA ALA A 141 26.53 -13.71 9.82
C ALA A 141 25.09 -13.20 9.69
N MET A 142 24.60 -12.47 10.68
CA MET A 142 23.31 -11.80 10.65
C MET A 142 23.25 -10.77 9.52
N LEU A 143 24.24 -9.89 9.36
CA LEU A 143 24.30 -8.90 8.29
C LEU A 143 24.23 -9.54 6.90
N ARG A 144 25.02 -10.62 6.67
CA ARG A 144 24.94 -11.37 5.40
C ARG A 144 23.56 -11.93 5.12
N ARG A 145 22.84 -12.37 6.15
CA ARG A 145 21.47 -12.92 6.00
C ARG A 145 20.46 -11.85 5.61
N VAL A 146 20.60 -10.63 6.12
CA VAL A 146 19.65 -9.53 5.86
C VAL A 146 20.19 -8.48 4.87
N GLN A 147 21.26 -8.77 4.16
CA GLN A 147 21.94 -7.81 3.28
C GLN A 147 21.02 -7.15 2.24
N ASN A 148 20.03 -7.90 1.75
CA ASN A 148 19.04 -7.41 0.76
C ASN A 148 17.91 -6.59 1.41
N ASP A 149 17.89 -6.51 2.74
CA ASP A 149 16.92 -5.75 3.52
C ASP A 149 17.52 -4.48 4.12
N LEU A 150 18.82 -4.25 3.91
CA LEU A 150 19.56 -3.09 4.39
C LEU A 150 19.61 -1.99 3.31
N GLY A 151 19.74 -0.76 3.76
CA GLY A 151 19.88 0.40 2.90
C GLY A 151 18.55 1.14 2.62
N SER A 152 18.68 2.28 1.96
CA SER A 152 17.54 3.09 1.53
C SER A 152 16.98 2.56 0.22
N HIS A 153 15.67 2.40 0.16
CA HIS A 153 14.95 2.02 -1.07
C HIS A 153 14.45 3.24 -1.86
N GLY A 154 14.80 4.44 -1.43
CA GLY A 154 14.33 5.69 -2.01
C GLY A 154 12.91 6.08 -1.57
N PRO A 155 12.43 7.26 -1.95
CA PRO A 155 11.10 7.72 -1.58
C PRO A 155 10.02 6.90 -2.29
N ALA A 156 8.94 6.59 -1.54
CA ALA A 156 7.77 5.97 -2.13
C ALA A 156 7.06 6.94 -3.08
N PRO A 157 6.67 6.51 -4.28
CA PRO A 157 5.84 7.34 -5.15
C PRO A 157 4.48 7.56 -4.51
N VAL A 158 3.95 8.77 -4.68
CA VAL A 158 2.58 9.11 -4.29
C VAL A 158 1.68 8.86 -5.48
N ALA A 159 0.61 8.09 -5.30
CA ALA A 159 -0.39 7.84 -6.31
C ALA A 159 -1.62 8.70 -6.06
N SER A 160 -2.19 9.25 -7.14
CA SER A 160 -3.49 9.89 -7.14
C SER A 160 -4.39 9.25 -8.18
N THR A 161 -5.66 9.12 -7.85
CA THR A 161 -6.67 8.53 -8.72
C THR A 161 -7.45 9.56 -9.51
N ASP A 162 -7.34 10.83 -9.17
CA ASP A 162 -8.11 11.93 -9.75
C ASP A 162 -7.32 12.64 -10.85
N THR A 163 -7.93 12.83 -12.01
CA THR A 163 -7.33 13.58 -13.13
C THR A 163 -7.22 15.08 -12.83
N ALA A 164 -8.14 15.65 -12.07
CA ALA A 164 -8.05 17.02 -11.57
C ALA A 164 -6.92 17.16 -10.54
N ALA A 165 -6.63 16.11 -9.79
CA ALA A 165 -5.51 16.02 -8.88
C ALA A 165 -4.18 15.72 -9.60
N ALA A 166 -4.14 15.52 -10.91
CA ALA A 166 -2.88 15.28 -11.61
C ALA A 166 -1.90 16.44 -11.47
N ALA A 167 -2.39 17.67 -11.36
CA ALA A 167 -1.58 18.86 -11.05
C ALA A 167 -1.19 18.88 -9.55
N MET A 168 -2.08 18.47 -8.66
CA MET A 168 -1.81 18.31 -7.23
C MET A 168 -0.90 17.13 -6.97
N ASN A 169 -1.01 16.07 -7.77
CA ASN A 169 -0.14 14.90 -7.69
C ASN A 169 1.35 15.27 -7.82
N LYS A 170 1.66 16.24 -8.66
CA LYS A 170 3.02 16.78 -8.79
C LYS A 170 3.51 17.44 -7.50
N LEU A 171 2.64 18.20 -6.84
CA LEU A 171 2.93 18.83 -5.55
C LEU A 171 3.05 17.79 -4.42
N ASP A 172 2.21 16.76 -4.41
CA ASP A 172 2.24 15.69 -3.42
C ASP A 172 3.45 14.79 -3.56
N VAL A 173 3.86 14.49 -4.80
CA VAL A 173 5.15 13.82 -5.08
C VAL A 173 6.31 14.65 -4.56
N LEU A 174 6.33 15.96 -4.84
CA LEU A 174 7.39 16.85 -4.35
C LEU A 174 7.39 16.95 -2.81
N ARG A 175 6.23 17.04 -2.18
CA ARG A 175 6.10 17.00 -0.71
C ARG A 175 6.56 15.67 -0.13
N GLY A 176 6.19 14.55 -0.75
CA GLY A 176 6.65 13.21 -0.36
C GLY A 176 8.17 13.07 -0.44
N ILE A 177 8.78 13.58 -1.51
CA ILE A 177 10.25 13.62 -1.67
C ILE A 177 10.88 14.50 -0.59
N GLN A 178 10.34 15.71 -0.35
CA GLN A 178 10.84 16.62 0.68
C GLN A 178 10.72 16.02 2.09
N ALA A 179 9.58 15.36 2.41
CA ALA A 179 9.39 14.68 3.68
C ALA A 179 10.38 13.52 3.87
N SER A 180 10.65 12.74 2.83
CA SER A 180 11.63 11.65 2.87
C SER A 180 13.04 12.16 3.08
N LEU A 181 13.42 13.26 2.41
CA LEU A 181 14.71 13.89 2.58
C LEU A 181 14.87 14.52 3.97
N ALA A 182 13.83 15.14 4.51
CA ALA A 182 13.82 15.68 5.86
C ALA A 182 13.95 14.57 6.91
N PHE A 183 13.28 13.43 6.70
CA PHE A 183 13.38 12.27 7.59
C PHE A 183 14.75 11.62 7.58
N SER A 184 15.36 11.46 6.40
CA SER A 184 16.71 10.90 6.26
C SER A 184 17.82 11.81 6.80
N GLY A 185 17.55 13.11 6.95
CA GLY A 185 18.47 14.09 7.52
C GLY A 185 18.36 14.28 9.04
N GLN A 186 17.45 13.57 9.73
CA GLN A 186 17.34 13.67 11.18
C GLN A 186 18.42 12.82 11.87
N PRO A 187 19.08 13.34 12.93
CA PRO A 187 20.01 12.56 13.74
C PRO A 187 19.26 11.37 14.38
N GLY A 188 19.65 10.16 14.02
CA GLY A 188 19.02 8.93 14.50
C GLY A 188 18.07 8.26 13.49
N ALA A 189 17.88 8.81 12.30
CA ALA A 189 17.27 8.09 11.22
C ALA A 189 18.21 6.96 10.74
N PRO A 190 17.72 5.70 10.62
CA PRO A 190 18.54 4.63 10.07
C PRO A 190 18.89 4.97 8.61
N GLY A 191 20.20 5.17 8.34
CA GLY A 191 20.75 5.29 7.00
C GLY A 191 20.66 3.97 6.21
#